data_7025ff19811a188997aa8ac253d64d7f
#
_entry.id   7025ff19811a188997aa8ac253d64d7f
#
_cell.length_a   1.000
_cell.length_b   1.000
_cell.length_c   1.000
_cell.angle_alpha   90.00
_cell.angle_beta   90.00
_cell.angle_gamma   90.00
#
_symmetry.space_group_name_H-M   'P 1'
#
loop_
_entity.id
_entity.type
_entity.pdbx_description
1 polymer ?
#
loop_
_entity_poly.entity_id
_entity_poly.type
_entity_poly.pdbx_seq_one_letter_code
_entity_poly.pdbx_strand_id
1 'polypeptide(L)'
;MRRQAIASKTTGGAVLLFASDEAEGPNDLYGYRPDDNFFYLSGWSEPGAALLIMAGSTTADNAYTEILFLPNHNPSQEKWTGPKLGPENPDAGKITGFDRVEVIDNLRADLVHLLPTERVTIYTDVPSGDETSNSTAPLAWLNRANSFPVGVSFRDVRPILSSLRTFKDAREIERIRQATDASMAAHFAAMHTVKAGVTEREISALMQYEWGKRGCERPAYAPIVGSGFNSTVLHYSADSGTMQAGDLVVIDAAGEYSMYASDITRTLPASGKFTARQREIYDIVLGAQQAAAVAFLSGKSRLRRNQPDSLQDVAYNYINSHGKDLHGEPLGKYFIHGLGHYVGLNVHDPGDYDIPLGPGAVFTLEPGIYIPEEKLGVRIEDILYVDQSGRLINLTEKLPHTADDVERAMAGK
;
A
#
# COMPACT_ATOMS: atom_id res chain seq x y z
N MET A 1 18.06 10.63 -5.84
CA MET A 1 18.22 9.25 -6.34
C MET A 1 17.00 8.80 -7.16
N ARG A 2 15.72 8.86 -6.65
CA ARG A 2 14.52 8.40 -7.39
C ARG A 2 14.29 9.20 -8.68
N ARG A 3 14.36 10.55 -8.62
CA ARG A 3 14.23 11.44 -9.79
C ARG A 3 15.31 11.20 -10.85
N GLN A 4 16.54 10.94 -10.42
CA GLN A 4 17.62 10.54 -11.33
C GLN A 4 17.36 9.18 -11.99
N ALA A 5 16.83 8.21 -11.22
CA ALA A 5 16.53 6.88 -11.74
C ALA A 5 15.44 6.91 -12.81
N ILE A 6 14.38 7.71 -12.63
CA ILE A 6 13.34 7.84 -13.65
C ILE A 6 13.85 8.62 -14.87
N ALA A 7 14.64 9.70 -14.67
CA ALA A 7 15.24 10.44 -15.76
C ALA A 7 16.10 9.55 -16.66
N SER A 8 16.89 8.63 -16.08
CA SER A 8 17.69 7.68 -16.85
C SER A 8 16.87 6.67 -17.67
N LYS A 9 15.64 6.38 -17.24
CA LYS A 9 14.70 5.47 -17.95
C LYS A 9 13.84 6.18 -18.99
N THR A 10 13.80 7.52 -18.99
CA THR A 10 12.99 8.36 -19.88
C THR A 10 13.86 9.24 -20.78
N THR A 11 15.04 8.75 -21.18
CA THR A 11 16.02 9.49 -21.98
C THR A 11 15.39 10.12 -23.22
N GLY A 12 15.63 11.42 -23.44
CA GLY A 12 15.06 12.19 -24.55
C GLY A 12 13.58 12.57 -24.38
N GLY A 13 13.00 12.30 -23.22
CA GLY A 13 11.62 12.65 -22.88
C GLY A 13 11.51 13.48 -21.62
N ALA A 14 10.28 13.77 -21.23
CA ALA A 14 9.94 14.47 -19.99
C ALA A 14 8.94 13.65 -19.17
N VAL A 15 9.10 13.62 -17.85
CA VAL A 15 8.09 13.10 -16.92
C VAL A 15 7.29 14.26 -16.37
N LEU A 16 5.98 14.22 -16.52
CA LEU A 16 5.06 15.23 -16.00
C LEU A 16 4.02 14.54 -15.13
N LEU A 17 4.02 14.85 -13.84
CA LEU A 17 3.06 14.35 -12.85
C LEU A 17 2.38 15.51 -12.14
N PHE A 18 1.17 15.25 -11.67
CA PHE A 18 0.37 16.21 -10.91
C PHE A 18 0.02 15.63 -9.55
N ALA A 19 -0.02 16.47 -8.54
CA ALA A 19 -0.69 16.16 -7.30
C ALA A 19 -2.19 15.95 -7.57
N SER A 20 -2.82 15.07 -6.80
CA SER A 20 -4.27 14.91 -6.85
C SER A 20 -4.96 16.22 -6.49
N ASP A 21 -6.17 16.41 -7.00
CA ASP A 21 -6.99 17.54 -6.60
C ASP A 21 -7.49 17.34 -5.16
N GLU A 22 -7.57 18.43 -4.39
CA GLU A 22 -8.20 18.43 -3.09
C GLU A 22 -9.72 18.33 -3.28
N ALA A 23 -10.38 17.39 -2.59
CA ALA A 23 -11.84 17.34 -2.59
C ALA A 23 -12.40 18.59 -1.91
N GLU A 24 -13.38 19.24 -2.55
CA GLU A 24 -14.03 20.41 -1.97
C GLU A 24 -14.91 20.02 -0.77
N GLY A 25 -14.73 20.73 0.34
CA GLY A 25 -15.63 20.69 1.50
C GLY A 25 -15.23 19.70 2.60
N PRO A 26 -16.07 19.58 3.65
CA PRO A 26 -15.75 18.83 4.88
C PRO A 26 -15.90 17.30 4.74
N ASN A 27 -16.06 16.77 3.54
CA ASN A 27 -16.33 15.36 3.29
C ASN A 27 -15.07 14.49 3.22
N ASP A 28 -13.87 15.10 3.21
CA ASP A 28 -12.62 14.36 3.32
C ASP A 28 -12.31 14.09 4.80
N LEU A 29 -12.66 12.89 5.24
CA LEU A 29 -12.56 12.48 6.65
C LEU A 29 -11.11 12.52 7.18
N TYR A 30 -10.15 12.27 6.31
CA TYR A 30 -8.73 12.15 6.69
C TYR A 30 -7.84 13.24 6.09
N GLY A 31 -8.44 14.27 5.47
CA GLY A 31 -7.73 15.33 4.79
C GLY A 31 -7.08 14.88 3.47
N TYR A 32 -6.42 15.80 2.82
CA TYR A 32 -5.81 15.57 1.53
C TYR A 32 -4.76 14.45 1.57
N ARG A 33 -4.75 13.62 0.53
CA ARG A 33 -3.71 12.62 0.28
C ARG A 33 -3.24 12.73 -1.17
N PRO A 34 -1.93 13.00 -1.40
CA PRO A 34 -1.40 13.10 -2.74
C PRO A 34 -1.46 11.76 -3.50
N ASP A 35 -1.35 11.84 -4.82
CA ASP A 35 -1.10 10.67 -5.66
C ASP A 35 0.22 10.00 -5.26
N ASP A 36 0.23 8.67 -5.20
CA ASP A 36 1.39 7.88 -4.77
C ASP A 36 2.63 8.11 -5.64
N ASN A 37 2.46 8.17 -6.97
CA ASN A 37 3.54 8.33 -7.92
C ASN A 37 4.13 9.74 -7.88
N PHE A 38 3.25 10.73 -7.75
CA PHE A 38 3.65 12.11 -7.54
C PHE A 38 4.46 12.25 -6.23
N PHE A 39 3.93 11.73 -5.12
CA PHE A 39 4.61 11.75 -3.82
C PHE A 39 5.93 10.97 -3.85
N TYR A 40 5.99 9.81 -4.49
CA TYR A 40 7.20 8.99 -4.60
C TYR A 40 8.38 9.77 -5.17
N LEU A 41 8.15 10.63 -6.17
CA LEU A 41 9.18 11.42 -6.81
C LEU A 41 9.38 12.80 -6.16
N SER A 42 8.32 13.43 -5.68
CA SER A 42 8.37 14.80 -5.15
C SER A 42 8.62 14.87 -3.64
N GLY A 43 8.06 13.92 -2.86
CA GLY A 43 7.93 14.03 -1.42
C GLY A 43 6.96 15.14 -0.97
N TRP A 44 6.20 15.71 -1.91
CA TRP A 44 5.29 16.83 -1.66
C TRP A 44 3.87 16.33 -1.34
N SER A 45 3.28 16.87 -0.28
CA SER A 45 2.01 16.38 0.27
C SER A 45 0.88 17.40 0.24
N GLU A 46 1.00 18.48 -0.54
CA GLU A 46 -0.06 19.49 -0.69
C GLU A 46 -0.67 19.45 -2.10
N PRO A 47 -1.94 19.82 -2.25
CA PRO A 47 -2.66 19.76 -3.53
C PRO A 47 -2.20 20.85 -4.52
N GLY A 48 -2.62 20.71 -5.78
CA GLY A 48 -2.45 21.72 -6.82
C GLY A 48 -1.03 21.87 -7.36
N ALA A 49 -0.11 20.95 -7.03
CA ALA A 49 1.26 20.96 -7.49
C ALA A 49 1.47 20.12 -8.76
N ALA A 50 2.55 20.40 -9.50
CA ALA A 50 3.00 19.55 -10.60
C ALA A 50 4.52 19.36 -10.53
N LEU A 51 4.99 18.24 -11.10
CA LEU A 51 6.40 17.87 -11.17
C LEU A 51 6.80 17.66 -12.62
N LEU A 52 7.83 18.34 -13.06
CA LEU A 52 8.48 18.14 -14.35
C LEU A 52 9.90 17.62 -14.14
N ILE A 53 10.22 16.47 -14.74
CA ILE A 53 11.59 15.93 -14.82
C ILE A 53 11.94 15.74 -16.29
N MET A 54 13.03 16.34 -16.74
CA MET A 54 13.51 16.15 -18.11
C MET A 54 14.87 15.46 -18.07
N ALA A 55 14.96 14.34 -18.78
CA ALA A 55 16.24 13.68 -18.99
C ALA A 55 17.18 14.61 -19.76
N GLY A 56 18.38 14.84 -19.21
CA GLY A 56 19.41 15.65 -19.89
C GLY A 56 19.90 14.99 -21.18
N SER A 57 20.46 15.79 -22.06
CA SER A 57 21.24 15.26 -23.18
C SER A 57 22.46 14.53 -22.62
N THR A 58 22.79 13.37 -23.16
CA THR A 58 23.87 12.46 -22.71
C THR A 58 25.28 13.06 -22.72
N THR A 59 25.41 14.36 -22.97
CA THR A 59 26.69 15.08 -23.09
C THR A 59 26.96 16.13 -22.04
N ALA A 60 26.06 16.35 -21.05
CA ALA A 60 26.24 17.35 -20.00
C ALA A 60 26.44 16.72 -18.62
N ASP A 61 27.23 17.39 -17.76
CA ASP A 61 27.54 16.96 -16.39
C ASP A 61 26.30 16.87 -15.46
N ASN A 62 25.17 17.49 -15.85
CA ASN A 62 23.88 17.34 -15.15
C ASN A 62 22.97 16.37 -15.90
N ALA A 63 22.75 15.22 -15.29
CA ALA A 63 22.02 14.10 -15.88
C ALA A 63 20.53 14.41 -16.15
N TYR A 64 19.93 15.44 -15.56
CA TYR A 64 18.52 15.81 -15.72
C TYR A 64 18.21 17.19 -15.14
N THR A 65 17.06 17.76 -15.55
CA THR A 65 16.47 18.99 -14.97
C THR A 65 15.19 18.62 -14.22
N GLU A 66 14.98 19.22 -13.06
CA GLU A 66 13.77 19.00 -12.24
C GLU A 66 13.16 20.32 -11.80
N ILE A 67 11.84 20.42 -11.89
CA ILE A 67 11.07 21.59 -11.48
C ILE A 67 9.84 21.12 -10.71
N LEU A 68 9.66 21.67 -9.50
CA LEU A 68 8.42 21.55 -8.75
C LEU A 68 7.60 22.82 -8.96
N PHE A 69 6.38 22.66 -9.46
CA PHE A 69 5.43 23.76 -9.63
C PHE A 69 4.45 23.77 -8.46
N LEU A 70 4.32 24.91 -7.80
CA LEU A 70 3.44 25.12 -6.66
C LEU A 70 2.38 26.19 -6.98
N PRO A 71 1.20 26.11 -6.36
CA PRO A 71 0.23 27.20 -6.40
C PRO A 71 0.80 28.50 -5.84
N ASN A 72 0.31 29.63 -6.33
CA ASN A 72 0.58 30.92 -5.72
C ASN A 72 0.01 30.99 -4.30
N HIS A 73 0.69 31.75 -3.43
CA HIS A 73 0.17 32.09 -2.13
C HIS A 73 -1.22 32.75 -2.23
N ASN A 74 -2.19 32.20 -1.47
CA ASN A 74 -3.56 32.70 -1.45
C ASN A 74 -4.05 32.96 -0.02
N PRO A 75 -3.88 34.19 0.52
CA PRO A 75 -4.25 34.50 1.90
C PRO A 75 -5.72 34.27 2.24
N SER A 76 -6.60 34.30 1.25
CA SER A 76 -8.03 34.03 1.45
C SER A 76 -8.32 32.55 1.64
N GLN A 77 -7.65 31.69 0.88
CA GLN A 77 -7.78 30.24 1.00
C GLN A 77 -7.08 29.73 2.26
N GLU A 78 -5.96 30.31 2.64
CA GLU A 78 -5.21 29.95 3.84
C GLU A 78 -5.95 30.17 5.15
N LYS A 79 -6.99 31.01 5.13
CA LYS A 79 -7.92 31.08 6.28
C LYS A 79 -8.70 29.79 6.51
N TRP A 80 -8.83 28.95 5.47
CA TRP A 80 -9.55 27.69 5.53
C TRP A 80 -8.63 26.47 5.68
N THR A 81 -7.46 26.52 5.01
CA THR A 81 -6.57 25.34 4.87
C THR A 81 -5.25 25.50 5.63
N GLY A 82 -5.02 26.63 6.31
CA GLY A 82 -3.75 26.96 6.94
C GLY A 82 -2.72 27.52 5.95
N PRO A 83 -1.57 28.01 6.47
CA PRO A 83 -0.47 28.54 5.64
C PRO A 83 0.08 27.48 4.69
N LYS A 84 0.33 27.86 3.45
CA LYS A 84 0.90 27.03 2.40
C LYS A 84 2.27 27.55 1.96
N LEU A 85 3.18 26.67 1.54
CA LEU A 85 4.43 27.09 0.93
C LEU A 85 4.15 27.54 -0.50
N GLY A 86 4.45 28.81 -0.80
CA GLY A 86 4.40 29.34 -2.16
C GLY A 86 5.78 29.34 -2.83
N PRO A 87 5.85 29.41 -4.16
CA PRO A 87 7.10 29.46 -4.92
C PRO A 87 7.90 30.72 -4.68
N GLU A 88 7.27 31.80 -4.21
CA GLU A 88 7.90 33.08 -3.85
C GLU A 88 8.73 33.03 -2.55
N ASN A 89 8.59 31.94 -1.77
CA ASN A 89 9.40 31.78 -0.56
C ASN A 89 10.87 31.57 -0.94
N PRO A 90 11.80 32.38 -0.45
CA PRO A 90 13.22 32.31 -0.82
C PRO A 90 13.87 30.98 -0.42
N ASP A 91 13.32 30.26 0.55
CA ASP A 91 13.78 28.96 1.00
C ASP A 91 13.03 27.79 0.34
N ALA A 92 12.13 28.04 -0.62
CA ALA A 92 11.30 26.99 -1.23
C ALA A 92 12.13 25.84 -1.77
N GLY A 93 13.20 26.10 -2.49
CA GLY A 93 14.10 25.06 -3.00
C GLY A 93 14.75 24.23 -1.88
N LYS A 94 15.18 24.88 -0.80
CA LYS A 94 15.78 24.20 0.36
C LYS A 94 14.75 23.34 1.11
N ILE A 95 13.53 23.84 1.26
CA ILE A 95 12.43 23.14 1.96
C ILE A 95 12.00 21.91 1.17
N THR A 96 11.82 22.08 -0.15
CA THR A 96 11.32 21.01 -1.04
C THR A 96 12.43 20.06 -1.52
N GLY A 97 13.69 20.51 -1.48
CA GLY A 97 14.83 19.77 -2.04
C GLY A 97 14.85 19.75 -3.57
N PHE A 98 14.23 20.74 -4.23
CA PHE A 98 14.27 20.94 -5.68
C PHE A 98 15.19 22.10 -6.05
N ASP A 99 15.92 21.95 -7.16
CA ASP A 99 16.78 23.01 -7.67
C ASP A 99 15.96 24.22 -8.17
N ARG A 100 14.75 23.95 -8.69
CA ARG A 100 13.82 24.96 -9.15
C ARG A 100 12.43 24.71 -8.59
N VAL A 101 11.84 25.76 -8.01
CA VAL A 101 10.44 25.82 -7.58
C VAL A 101 9.80 27.00 -8.30
N GLU A 102 8.74 26.74 -9.07
CA GLU A 102 8.08 27.71 -9.93
C GLU A 102 6.59 27.80 -9.61
N VAL A 103 5.95 28.87 -10.05
CA VAL A 103 4.49 29.00 -9.94
C VAL A 103 3.80 28.09 -10.97
N ILE A 104 2.75 27.41 -10.54
CA ILE A 104 2.02 26.45 -11.39
C ILE A 104 1.46 27.08 -12.67
N ASP A 105 1.13 28.39 -12.65
CA ASP A 105 0.64 29.12 -13.82
C ASP A 105 1.68 29.18 -14.94
N ASN A 106 2.97 29.06 -14.62
CA ASN A 106 4.05 29.04 -15.60
C ASN A 106 4.26 27.67 -16.25
N LEU A 107 3.69 26.59 -15.70
CA LEU A 107 3.92 25.23 -16.17
C LEU A 107 3.77 25.09 -17.69
N ARG A 108 2.74 25.70 -18.26
CA ARG A 108 2.47 25.64 -19.70
C ARG A 108 3.54 26.36 -20.52
N ALA A 109 3.92 27.55 -20.09
CA ALA A 109 4.95 28.34 -20.79
C ALA A 109 6.31 27.64 -20.70
N ASP A 110 6.65 27.11 -19.55
CA ASP A 110 7.88 26.37 -19.32
C ASP A 110 7.93 25.07 -20.14
N LEU A 111 6.83 24.31 -20.22
CA LEU A 111 6.77 23.13 -21.08
C LEU A 111 7.05 23.48 -22.54
N VAL A 112 6.41 24.53 -23.06
CA VAL A 112 6.64 24.97 -24.47
C VAL A 112 8.06 25.43 -24.69
N HIS A 113 8.66 26.10 -23.71
CA HIS A 113 10.01 26.64 -23.81
C HIS A 113 11.12 25.60 -23.63
N LEU A 114 10.90 24.66 -22.72
CA LEU A 114 11.90 23.67 -22.32
C LEU A 114 11.88 22.40 -23.16
N LEU A 115 10.71 22.06 -23.72
CA LEU A 115 10.60 20.86 -24.58
C LEU A 115 11.23 21.12 -25.94
N PRO A 116 12.03 20.18 -26.46
CA PRO A 116 12.56 20.28 -27.82
C PRO A 116 11.43 20.44 -28.85
N THR A 117 11.68 21.22 -29.87
CA THR A 117 10.71 21.47 -30.95
C THR A 117 10.47 20.24 -31.83
N GLU A 118 11.27 19.20 -31.69
CA GLU A 118 11.18 17.96 -32.46
C GLU A 118 10.90 16.77 -31.56
N ARG A 119 9.85 16.01 -31.87
CA ARG A 119 9.47 14.68 -31.32
C ARG A 119 9.90 14.41 -29.87
N VAL A 120 9.13 14.92 -28.91
CA VAL A 120 9.33 14.62 -27.49
C VAL A 120 8.27 13.66 -26.99
N THR A 121 8.65 12.75 -26.11
CA THR A 121 7.72 11.89 -25.36
C THR A 121 7.51 12.47 -23.98
N ILE A 122 6.25 12.71 -23.61
CA ILE A 122 5.86 13.05 -22.24
C ILE A 122 5.35 11.76 -21.57
N TYR A 123 6.01 11.37 -20.49
CA TYR A 123 5.62 10.29 -19.61
C TYR A 123 4.74 10.85 -18.50
N THR A 124 3.50 10.38 -18.40
CA THR A 124 2.52 10.84 -17.42
C THR A 124 1.60 9.68 -17.03
N ASP A 125 0.72 9.88 -16.05
CA ASP A 125 -0.34 8.92 -15.76
C ASP A 125 -1.37 8.94 -16.88
N VAL A 126 -1.34 7.90 -17.72
CA VAL A 126 -2.30 7.70 -18.79
C VAL A 126 -3.28 6.62 -18.35
N PRO A 127 -4.60 6.90 -18.28
CA PRO A 127 -5.58 5.88 -17.91
C PRO A 127 -5.53 4.72 -18.90
N SER A 128 -5.76 3.51 -18.39
CA SER A 128 -5.96 2.34 -19.25
C SER A 128 -7.19 2.56 -20.14
N GLY A 129 -7.18 2.02 -21.37
CA GLY A 129 -8.27 2.20 -22.35
C GLY A 129 -9.64 1.70 -21.88
N ASP A 130 -9.69 0.92 -20.79
CA ASP A 130 -10.91 0.40 -20.15
C ASP A 130 -11.49 1.34 -19.07
N GLU A 131 -10.76 2.37 -18.69
CA GLU A 131 -11.25 3.38 -17.75
C GLU A 131 -12.17 4.36 -18.48
N THR A 132 -13.43 4.02 -18.56
CA THR A 132 -14.49 4.82 -19.28
C THR A 132 -14.92 6.05 -18.48
N SER A 133 -14.43 6.27 -17.28
CA SER A 133 -14.82 7.38 -16.42
C SER A 133 -13.63 8.20 -15.97
N ASN A 134 -13.67 9.46 -16.28
CA ASN A 134 -12.83 10.55 -15.83
C ASN A 134 -11.43 10.58 -16.45
N SER A 135 -11.25 11.52 -17.41
CA SER A 135 -9.90 11.99 -17.71
C SER A 135 -9.26 12.40 -16.38
N THR A 136 -8.12 11.81 -16.04
CA THR A 136 -7.34 12.27 -14.89
C THR A 136 -7.09 13.78 -15.04
N ALA A 137 -6.96 14.51 -13.92
CA ALA A 137 -6.67 15.95 -13.95
C ALA A 137 -5.49 16.28 -14.90
N PRO A 138 -4.40 15.46 -14.94
CA PRO A 138 -3.33 15.57 -15.92
C PRO A 138 -3.80 15.52 -17.37
N LEU A 139 -4.59 14.51 -17.74
CA LEU A 139 -5.09 14.40 -19.13
C LEU A 139 -6.07 15.48 -19.49
N ALA A 140 -6.95 15.89 -18.56
CA ALA A 140 -7.84 17.02 -18.75
C ALA A 140 -7.06 18.32 -18.96
N TRP A 141 -5.96 18.51 -18.22
CA TRP A 141 -5.07 19.65 -18.38
C TRP A 141 -4.33 19.59 -19.72
N LEU A 142 -3.76 18.45 -20.09
CA LEU A 142 -3.07 18.23 -21.35
C LEU A 142 -4.01 18.42 -22.56
N ASN A 143 -5.24 17.94 -22.48
CA ASN A 143 -6.25 18.13 -23.52
C ASN A 143 -6.70 19.60 -23.68
N ARG A 144 -6.67 20.38 -22.59
CA ARG A 144 -6.94 21.84 -22.65
C ARG A 144 -5.76 22.65 -23.16
N ALA A 145 -4.57 22.09 -23.11
CA ALA A 145 -3.37 22.74 -23.58
C ALA A 145 -3.21 22.57 -25.11
N ASN A 146 -4.03 23.26 -25.92
CA ASN A 146 -3.95 23.31 -27.40
C ASN A 146 -2.61 23.83 -27.95
N SER A 147 -1.51 23.72 -27.21
CA SER A 147 -0.24 24.41 -27.47
C SER A 147 0.99 23.54 -27.30
N PHE A 148 0.85 22.22 -27.34
CA PHE A 148 2.04 21.40 -27.46
C PHE A 148 2.64 21.54 -28.86
N PRO A 149 3.99 21.60 -28.97
CA PRO A 149 4.66 21.56 -30.26
C PRO A 149 4.20 20.35 -31.06
N VAL A 150 4.10 20.49 -32.35
CA VAL A 150 3.79 19.38 -33.27
C VAL A 150 4.82 18.28 -33.07
N GLY A 151 4.37 17.04 -32.75
CA GLY A 151 5.24 15.88 -32.56
C GLY A 151 5.40 15.41 -31.11
N VAL A 152 4.62 15.94 -30.15
CA VAL A 152 4.55 15.41 -28.78
C VAL A 152 3.78 14.07 -28.79
N SER A 153 4.35 13.06 -28.14
CA SER A 153 3.67 11.78 -27.86
C SER A 153 3.55 11.59 -26.34
N PHE A 154 2.50 10.90 -25.89
CA PHE A 154 2.29 10.57 -24.51
C PHE A 154 2.52 9.08 -24.25
N ARG A 155 3.15 8.76 -23.14
CA ARG A 155 3.34 7.38 -22.68
C ARG A 155 3.00 7.27 -21.19
N ASP A 156 2.48 6.11 -20.83
CA ASP A 156 2.20 5.78 -19.44
C ASP A 156 3.51 5.64 -18.65
N VAL A 157 3.63 6.40 -17.57
CA VAL A 157 4.78 6.38 -16.66
C VAL A 157 4.68 5.25 -15.63
N ARG A 158 3.46 4.75 -15.35
CA ARG A 158 3.19 3.78 -14.28
C ARG A 158 4.03 2.52 -14.35
N PRO A 159 4.28 1.88 -15.51
CA PRO A 159 5.17 0.71 -15.57
C PRO A 159 6.60 1.00 -15.11
N ILE A 160 7.12 2.19 -15.42
CA ILE A 160 8.46 2.59 -15.00
C ILE A 160 8.49 2.82 -13.48
N LEU A 161 7.49 3.52 -12.94
CA LEU A 161 7.37 3.79 -11.51
C LEU A 161 7.12 2.51 -10.71
N SER A 162 6.27 1.61 -11.20
CA SER A 162 6.07 0.29 -10.61
C SER A 162 7.39 -0.47 -10.45
N SER A 163 8.22 -0.50 -11.49
CA SER A 163 9.55 -1.11 -11.42
C SER A 163 10.47 -0.45 -10.39
N LEU A 164 10.39 0.87 -10.20
CA LEU A 164 11.19 1.59 -9.20
C LEU A 164 10.65 1.38 -7.78
N ARG A 165 9.33 1.24 -7.60
CA ARG A 165 8.66 1.06 -6.32
C ARG A 165 8.71 -0.39 -5.82
N THR A 166 9.00 -1.37 -6.69
CA THR A 166 9.07 -2.79 -6.32
C THR A 166 10.05 -3.03 -5.16
N PHE A 167 11.22 -2.39 -5.19
CA PHE A 167 12.23 -2.53 -4.14
C PHE A 167 12.36 -1.23 -3.35
N LYS A 168 12.06 -1.30 -2.06
CA LYS A 168 12.03 -0.17 -1.13
C LYS A 168 13.44 0.18 -0.66
N ASP A 169 13.71 1.47 -0.54
CA ASP A 169 14.93 1.96 0.10
C ASP A 169 14.81 1.91 1.65
N ALA A 170 15.92 2.17 2.34
CA ALA A 170 15.97 2.09 3.80
C ALA A 170 15.00 3.08 4.50
N ARG A 171 14.71 4.24 3.87
CA ARG A 171 13.79 5.25 4.44
C ARG A 171 12.35 4.79 4.27
N GLU A 172 12.00 4.16 3.14
CA GLU A 172 10.69 3.57 2.92
C GLU A 172 10.42 2.43 3.90
N ILE A 173 11.40 1.53 4.10
CA ILE A 173 11.30 0.43 5.06
C ILE A 173 11.10 0.98 6.48
N GLU A 174 11.77 2.08 6.86
CA GLU A 174 11.58 2.69 8.16
C GLU A 174 10.15 3.25 8.36
N ARG A 175 9.55 3.86 7.31
CA ARG A 175 8.15 4.34 7.38
C ARG A 175 7.16 3.18 7.47
N ILE A 176 7.36 2.13 6.68
CA ILE A 176 6.56 0.91 6.75
C ILE A 176 6.67 0.29 8.17
N ARG A 177 7.86 0.28 8.76
CA ARG A 177 8.07 -0.21 10.13
C ARG A 177 7.29 0.61 11.16
N GLN A 178 7.27 1.94 11.03
CA GLN A 178 6.49 2.82 11.90
C GLN A 178 4.99 2.56 11.79
N ALA A 179 4.47 2.40 10.56
CA ALA A 179 3.08 1.99 10.32
C ALA A 179 2.77 0.62 10.94
N THR A 180 3.69 -0.35 10.78
CA THR A 180 3.56 -1.71 11.31
C THR A 180 3.56 -1.71 12.85
N ASP A 181 4.47 -0.98 13.49
CA ASP A 181 4.54 -0.90 14.96
C ASP A 181 3.26 -0.28 15.55
N ALA A 182 2.73 0.77 14.92
CA ALA A 182 1.46 1.38 15.31
C ALA A 182 0.28 0.41 15.13
N SER A 183 0.26 -0.33 14.03
CA SER A 183 -0.78 -1.32 13.72
C SER A 183 -0.72 -2.54 14.65
N MET A 184 0.48 -3.04 14.99
CA MET A 184 0.64 -4.11 15.99
C MET A 184 0.05 -3.71 17.35
N ALA A 185 0.27 -2.46 17.77
CA ALA A 185 -0.31 -1.99 19.03
C ALA A 185 -1.85 -1.97 18.99
N ALA A 186 -2.45 -1.68 17.83
CA ALA A 186 -3.89 -1.77 17.63
C ALA A 186 -4.39 -3.22 17.70
N HIS A 187 -3.66 -4.16 17.11
CA HIS A 187 -3.98 -5.59 17.22
C HIS A 187 -3.87 -6.11 18.66
N PHE A 188 -2.88 -5.68 19.44
CA PHE A 188 -2.83 -6.02 20.87
C PHE A 188 -4.05 -5.48 21.62
N ALA A 189 -4.48 -4.24 21.36
CA ALA A 189 -5.69 -3.68 21.96
C ALA A 189 -6.95 -4.46 21.56
N ALA A 190 -7.05 -4.88 20.29
CA ALA A 190 -8.13 -5.73 19.81
C ALA A 190 -8.14 -7.09 20.51
N MET A 191 -7.00 -7.76 20.68
CA MET A 191 -6.88 -9.04 21.42
C MET A 191 -7.41 -8.95 22.85
N HIS A 192 -7.19 -7.83 23.52
CA HIS A 192 -7.70 -7.61 24.89
C HIS A 192 -9.19 -7.26 24.95
N THR A 193 -9.79 -6.87 23.82
CA THR A 193 -11.16 -6.32 23.78
C THR A 193 -12.16 -7.30 23.18
N VAL A 194 -11.72 -8.12 22.20
CA VAL A 194 -12.58 -9.09 21.51
C VAL A 194 -13.19 -10.08 22.50
N LYS A 195 -14.52 -10.11 22.52
CA LYS A 195 -15.34 -11.08 23.29
C LYS A 195 -16.78 -11.06 22.79
N ALA A 196 -17.56 -12.05 23.19
CA ALA A 196 -19.00 -12.07 22.92
C ALA A 196 -19.69 -10.80 23.43
N GLY A 197 -20.58 -10.24 22.62
CA GLY A 197 -21.34 -9.01 22.90
C GLY A 197 -20.67 -7.73 22.43
N VAL A 198 -19.39 -7.73 22.07
CA VAL A 198 -18.69 -6.59 21.43
C VAL A 198 -19.06 -6.56 19.95
N THR A 199 -19.22 -5.38 19.37
CA THR A 199 -19.50 -5.22 17.94
C THR A 199 -18.22 -5.16 17.13
N GLU A 200 -18.30 -5.57 15.86
CA GLU A 200 -17.20 -5.45 14.89
C GLU A 200 -16.74 -3.99 14.78
N ARG A 201 -17.69 -3.05 14.78
CA ARG A 201 -17.43 -1.59 14.70
C ARG A 201 -16.69 -1.03 15.92
N GLU A 202 -16.95 -1.55 17.12
CA GLU A 202 -16.19 -1.15 18.31
C GLU A 202 -14.72 -1.52 18.19
N ILE A 203 -14.40 -2.69 17.61
CA ILE A 203 -13.02 -3.11 17.37
C ILE A 203 -12.38 -2.24 16.27
N SER A 204 -13.08 -2.02 15.16
CA SER A 204 -12.59 -1.14 14.09
C SER A 204 -12.28 0.27 14.61
N ALA A 205 -13.16 0.85 15.40
CA ALA A 205 -12.96 2.18 16.03
C ALA A 205 -11.81 2.20 17.02
N LEU A 206 -11.67 1.14 17.85
CA LEU A 206 -10.56 1.00 18.79
C LEU A 206 -9.23 0.96 18.07
N MET A 207 -9.13 0.20 16.98
CA MET A 207 -7.90 0.09 16.20
C MET A 207 -7.52 1.44 15.56
N GLN A 208 -8.48 2.16 15.01
CA GLN A 208 -8.26 3.50 14.47
C GLN A 208 -7.75 4.48 15.53
N TYR A 209 -8.29 4.44 16.75
CA TYR A 209 -7.78 5.22 17.88
C TYR A 209 -6.34 4.83 18.25
N GLU A 210 -6.01 3.53 18.27
CA GLU A 210 -4.72 3.03 18.70
C GLU A 210 -3.57 3.42 17.75
N TRP A 211 -3.75 3.28 16.44
CA TRP A 211 -2.73 3.73 15.49
C TRP A 211 -2.72 5.24 15.31
N GLY A 212 -3.87 5.92 15.39
CA GLY A 212 -3.96 7.38 15.30
C GLY A 212 -3.15 8.07 16.41
N LYS A 213 -3.26 7.61 17.66
CA LYS A 213 -2.46 8.17 18.77
C LYS A 213 -0.95 7.89 18.65
N ARG A 214 -0.55 7.04 17.71
CA ARG A 214 0.85 6.72 17.39
C ARG A 214 1.37 7.41 16.12
N GLY A 215 0.57 8.31 15.56
CA GLY A 215 0.96 9.17 14.44
C GLY A 215 0.56 8.67 13.06
N CYS A 216 -0.23 7.60 12.95
CA CYS A 216 -0.84 7.26 11.68
C CYS A 216 -1.93 8.28 11.34
N GLU A 217 -1.89 8.82 10.14
CA GLU A 217 -2.81 9.85 9.68
C GLU A 217 -4.18 9.29 9.31
N ARG A 218 -4.22 8.02 8.88
CA ARG A 218 -5.43 7.34 8.41
C ARG A 218 -5.29 5.82 8.46
N PRO A 219 -6.37 5.05 8.26
CA PRO A 219 -6.26 3.63 7.94
C PRO A 219 -5.56 3.46 6.58
N ALA A 220 -4.73 2.41 6.45
CA ALA A 220 -4.08 2.06 5.18
C ALA A 220 -5.11 1.55 4.14
N TYR A 221 -6.19 0.95 4.62
CA TYR A 221 -7.36 0.45 3.88
C TYR A 221 -8.58 0.40 4.80
N ALA A 222 -9.76 0.16 4.24
CA ALA A 222 -10.96 0.00 5.04
C ALA A 222 -10.79 -1.19 6.01
N PRO A 223 -10.84 -0.99 7.33
CA PRO A 223 -10.69 -2.09 8.28
C PRO A 223 -11.71 -3.20 8.02
N ILE A 224 -11.26 -4.43 8.16
CA ILE A 224 -12.07 -5.65 8.05
C ILE A 224 -12.13 -6.27 9.43
N VAL A 225 -13.29 -6.26 10.05
CA VAL A 225 -13.56 -6.94 11.32
C VAL A 225 -14.77 -7.84 11.12
N GLY A 226 -14.53 -9.10 10.73
CA GLY A 226 -15.58 -10.05 10.40
C GLY A 226 -15.73 -11.15 11.43
N SER A 227 -16.89 -11.27 12.11
CA SER A 227 -17.17 -12.30 13.08
C SER A 227 -18.12 -13.39 12.56
N GLY A 228 -17.93 -14.64 12.97
CA GLY A 228 -18.76 -15.77 12.57
C GLY A 228 -18.81 -15.91 11.04
N PHE A 229 -19.99 -15.84 10.43
CA PHE A 229 -20.14 -15.90 8.96
C PHE A 229 -19.38 -14.79 8.23
N ASN A 230 -19.33 -13.57 8.81
CA ASN A 230 -18.62 -12.44 8.21
C ASN A 230 -17.11 -12.68 8.06
N SER A 231 -16.53 -13.56 8.90
CA SER A 231 -15.12 -13.97 8.78
C SER A 231 -14.81 -14.72 7.48
N THR A 232 -15.83 -15.22 6.78
CA THR A 232 -15.67 -15.90 5.50
C THR A 232 -15.76 -14.97 4.28
N VAL A 233 -16.01 -13.68 4.50
CA VAL A 233 -16.08 -12.65 3.45
C VAL A 233 -14.78 -11.86 3.42
N LEU A 234 -14.01 -12.01 2.36
CA LEU A 234 -12.60 -11.55 2.25
C LEU A 234 -12.41 -10.06 2.55
N HIS A 235 -13.23 -9.18 1.97
CA HIS A 235 -13.16 -7.73 2.16
C HIS A 235 -14.44 -7.21 2.86
N TYR A 236 -14.79 -7.84 3.98
CA TYR A 236 -15.94 -7.43 4.78
C TYR A 236 -15.64 -6.13 5.54
N SER A 237 -16.17 -5.01 5.08
CA SER A 237 -15.94 -3.67 5.63
C SER A 237 -17.18 -3.01 6.24
N ALA A 238 -18.31 -3.72 6.33
CA ALA A 238 -19.53 -3.18 6.92
C ALA A 238 -19.43 -3.04 8.44
N ASP A 239 -18.63 -3.87 9.10
CA ASP A 239 -18.38 -3.90 10.56
C ASP A 239 -19.67 -3.75 11.37
N SER A 240 -20.74 -4.49 10.98
CA SER A 240 -22.10 -4.29 11.50
C SER A 240 -22.58 -5.40 12.43
N GLY A 241 -21.83 -6.49 12.55
CA GLY A 241 -22.17 -7.64 13.37
C GLY A 241 -21.86 -7.43 14.85
N THR A 242 -22.49 -8.25 15.69
CA THR A 242 -22.16 -8.40 17.11
C THR A 242 -21.60 -9.80 17.33
N MET A 243 -20.41 -9.89 17.87
CA MET A 243 -19.70 -11.14 18.12
C MET A 243 -20.49 -12.06 19.04
N GLN A 244 -20.62 -13.32 18.68
CA GLN A 244 -21.28 -14.34 19.48
C GLN A 244 -20.25 -15.27 20.15
N ALA A 245 -20.63 -15.87 21.25
CA ALA A 245 -19.81 -16.92 21.85
C ALA A 245 -19.65 -18.06 20.85
N GLY A 246 -18.40 -18.45 20.54
CA GLY A 246 -18.08 -19.46 19.54
C GLY A 246 -17.72 -18.93 18.15
N ASP A 247 -17.86 -17.62 17.90
CA ASP A 247 -17.37 -17.03 16.65
C ASP A 247 -15.84 -16.98 16.60
N LEU A 248 -15.29 -17.14 15.39
CA LEU A 248 -14.00 -16.58 15.03
C LEU A 248 -14.18 -15.16 14.51
N VAL A 249 -13.22 -14.32 14.79
CA VAL A 249 -13.17 -12.91 14.34
C VAL A 249 -11.90 -12.72 13.52
N VAL A 250 -12.04 -12.55 12.22
CA VAL A 250 -10.94 -12.11 11.35
C VAL A 250 -10.82 -10.60 11.49
N ILE A 251 -9.65 -10.13 11.89
CA ILE A 251 -9.31 -8.72 12.00
C ILE A 251 -8.16 -8.45 11.05
N ASP A 252 -8.45 -7.74 9.98
CA ASP A 252 -7.51 -7.33 8.95
C ASP A 252 -7.57 -5.82 8.86
N ALA A 253 -6.58 -5.17 9.49
CA ALA A 253 -6.60 -3.72 9.66
C ALA A 253 -5.21 -3.19 10.01
N ALA A 254 -4.82 -2.10 9.36
CA ALA A 254 -3.59 -1.38 9.64
C ALA A 254 -3.72 0.11 9.37
N GLY A 255 -2.79 0.88 9.95
CA GLY A 255 -2.67 2.32 9.75
C GLY A 255 -1.66 2.68 8.66
N GLU A 256 -1.82 3.88 8.09
CA GLU A 256 -0.86 4.52 7.19
C GLU A 256 -0.05 5.54 7.98
N TYR A 257 1.28 5.49 7.86
CA TYR A 257 2.20 6.43 8.49
C TYR A 257 3.06 7.13 7.44
N SER A 258 2.96 8.45 7.35
CA SER A 258 3.71 9.25 6.37
C SER A 258 3.57 8.69 4.95
N MET A 259 2.35 8.42 4.51
CA MET A 259 2.00 7.83 3.21
C MET A 259 2.31 6.33 3.06
N TYR A 260 3.01 5.68 3.98
CA TYR A 260 3.34 4.26 3.88
C TYR A 260 2.36 3.39 4.65
N ALA A 261 1.85 2.38 3.97
CA ALA A 261 0.91 1.41 4.52
C ALA A 261 1.62 0.33 5.34
N SER A 262 0.89 -0.28 6.26
CA SER A 262 1.14 -1.62 6.78
C SER A 262 -0.02 -2.53 6.42
N ASP A 263 0.13 -3.83 6.64
CA ASP A 263 -0.92 -4.82 6.43
C ASP A 263 -0.77 -5.98 7.40
N ILE A 264 -1.83 -6.24 8.18
CA ILE A 264 -1.79 -7.25 9.24
C ILE A 264 -3.16 -7.88 9.41
N THR A 265 -3.21 -9.20 9.33
CA THR A 265 -4.40 -9.96 9.75
C THR A 265 -4.11 -10.87 10.93
N ARG A 266 -5.03 -10.89 11.89
CA ARG A 266 -5.11 -11.92 12.95
C ARG A 266 -6.54 -12.45 13.08
N THR A 267 -6.67 -13.74 13.36
CA THR A 267 -7.95 -14.37 13.65
C THR A 267 -8.02 -14.73 15.13
N LEU A 268 -9.07 -14.26 15.81
CA LEU A 268 -9.25 -14.37 17.24
C LEU A 268 -10.54 -15.14 17.59
N PRO A 269 -10.55 -16.03 18.62
CA PRO A 269 -11.77 -16.67 19.10
C PRO A 269 -12.53 -15.72 20.04
N ALA A 270 -13.79 -15.37 19.75
CA ALA A 270 -14.62 -14.48 20.58
C ALA A 270 -14.85 -15.01 22.02
N SER A 271 -14.67 -16.30 22.25
CA SER A 271 -14.73 -16.93 23.58
C SER A 271 -13.39 -16.91 24.32
N GLY A 272 -12.32 -16.31 23.76
CA GLY A 272 -10.96 -16.31 24.30
C GLY A 272 -10.21 -17.64 24.14
N LYS A 273 -10.86 -18.68 23.58
CA LYS A 273 -10.27 -19.99 23.29
C LYS A 273 -10.83 -20.58 22.02
N PHE A 274 -9.95 -21.17 21.22
CA PHE A 274 -10.33 -21.90 20.03
C PHE A 274 -11.03 -23.23 20.42
N THR A 275 -12.11 -23.57 19.69
CA THR A 275 -12.62 -24.94 19.69
C THR A 275 -11.62 -25.87 18.98
N ALA A 276 -11.79 -27.19 19.11
CA ALA A 276 -10.90 -28.16 18.44
C ALA A 276 -10.87 -27.95 16.91
N ARG A 277 -12.05 -27.72 16.30
CA ARG A 277 -12.15 -27.50 14.84
C ARG A 277 -11.53 -26.15 14.43
N GLN A 278 -11.78 -25.08 15.19
CA GLN A 278 -11.19 -23.78 14.92
C GLN A 278 -9.66 -23.82 15.01
N ARG A 279 -9.13 -24.49 16.03
CA ARG A 279 -7.69 -24.68 16.21
C ARG A 279 -7.08 -25.49 15.06
N GLU A 280 -7.75 -26.59 14.63
CA GLU A 280 -7.31 -27.38 13.49
C GLU A 280 -7.12 -26.50 12.23
N ILE A 281 -8.14 -25.71 11.87
CA ILE A 281 -8.07 -24.83 10.69
C ILE A 281 -7.04 -23.72 10.89
N TYR A 282 -6.98 -23.12 12.09
CA TYR A 282 -6.01 -22.10 12.43
C TYR A 282 -4.56 -22.60 12.27
N ASP A 283 -4.26 -23.78 12.82
CA ASP A 283 -2.92 -24.37 12.75
C ASP A 283 -2.53 -24.75 11.31
N ILE A 284 -3.50 -25.13 10.46
CA ILE A 284 -3.26 -25.38 9.03
C ILE A 284 -2.90 -24.08 8.31
N VAL A 285 -3.61 -22.99 8.56
CA VAL A 285 -3.31 -21.68 7.96
C VAL A 285 -1.94 -21.18 8.41
N LEU A 286 -1.65 -21.26 9.70
CA LEU A 286 -0.34 -20.90 10.25
C LEU A 286 0.78 -21.76 9.64
N GLY A 287 0.57 -23.07 9.54
CA GLY A 287 1.52 -24.00 8.94
C GLY A 287 1.79 -23.68 7.46
N ALA A 288 0.78 -23.26 6.71
CA ALA A 288 0.93 -22.84 5.32
C ALA A 288 1.79 -21.55 5.18
N GLN A 289 1.57 -20.56 6.07
CA GLN A 289 2.37 -19.35 6.12
C GLN A 289 3.84 -19.67 6.44
N GLN A 290 4.06 -20.49 7.47
CA GLN A 290 5.40 -20.92 7.89
C GLN A 290 6.11 -21.71 6.78
N ALA A 291 5.40 -22.63 6.10
CA ALA A 291 5.96 -23.39 4.99
C ALA A 291 6.41 -22.48 3.86
N ALA A 292 5.63 -21.47 3.50
CA ALA A 292 6.00 -20.47 2.51
C ALA A 292 7.22 -19.64 2.96
N ALA A 293 7.24 -19.18 4.21
CA ALA A 293 8.37 -18.42 4.76
C ALA A 293 9.67 -19.23 4.80
N VAL A 294 9.60 -20.52 5.16
CA VAL A 294 10.77 -21.44 5.17
C VAL A 294 11.26 -21.75 3.75
N ALA A 295 10.35 -21.86 2.78
CA ALA A 295 10.69 -22.10 1.38
C ALA A 295 11.28 -20.86 0.67
N PHE A 296 11.22 -19.68 1.30
CA PHE A 296 11.71 -18.46 0.68
C PHE A 296 13.22 -18.50 0.38
N LEU A 297 13.56 -18.14 -0.85
CA LEU A 297 14.93 -18.00 -1.34
C LEU A 297 15.06 -16.64 -2.06
N SER A 298 15.86 -15.74 -1.50
CA SER A 298 16.12 -14.41 -2.08
C SER A 298 16.67 -14.54 -3.51
N GLY A 299 16.11 -13.75 -4.43
CA GLY A 299 16.49 -13.76 -5.84
C GLY A 299 15.96 -14.96 -6.64
N LYS A 300 15.10 -15.81 -6.04
CA LYS A 300 14.47 -16.97 -6.70
C LYS A 300 12.96 -16.99 -6.50
N SER A 301 12.49 -16.90 -5.25
CA SER A 301 11.07 -17.04 -4.91
C SER A 301 10.19 -15.94 -5.51
N ARG A 302 8.97 -16.33 -5.86
CA ARG A 302 7.90 -15.47 -6.42
C ARG A 302 6.60 -15.68 -5.65
N LEU A 303 5.72 -14.66 -5.68
CA LEU A 303 4.45 -14.72 -4.95
C LEU A 303 3.36 -15.48 -5.73
N ARG A 304 3.33 -15.40 -7.07
CA ARG A 304 2.23 -15.92 -7.89
C ARG A 304 2.27 -17.43 -8.12
N ARG A 305 1.10 -18.04 -8.29
CA ARG A 305 0.93 -19.45 -8.67
C ARG A 305 1.57 -19.80 -10.00
N ASN A 306 1.94 -21.09 -10.13
CA ASN A 306 2.45 -21.66 -11.37
C ASN A 306 3.72 -20.98 -11.90
N GLN A 307 4.48 -20.34 -11.03
CA GLN A 307 5.79 -19.79 -11.32
C GLN A 307 6.90 -20.65 -10.71
N PRO A 308 8.12 -20.62 -11.24
CA PRO A 308 9.27 -21.24 -10.58
C PRO A 308 9.42 -20.70 -9.15
N ASP A 309 9.71 -21.58 -8.18
CA ASP A 309 9.89 -21.22 -6.76
C ASP A 309 8.72 -20.40 -6.18
N SER A 310 7.49 -20.76 -6.54
CA SER A 310 6.25 -20.12 -6.13
C SER A 310 5.95 -20.38 -4.65
N LEU A 311 5.93 -19.33 -3.84
CA LEU A 311 5.49 -19.39 -2.44
C LEU A 311 3.99 -19.70 -2.33
N GLN A 312 3.19 -19.20 -3.29
CA GLN A 312 1.75 -19.52 -3.38
C GLN A 312 1.51 -21.02 -3.54
N ASP A 313 2.28 -21.69 -4.40
CA ASP A 313 2.11 -23.13 -4.61
C ASP A 313 2.53 -23.93 -3.37
N VAL A 314 3.54 -23.47 -2.64
CA VAL A 314 3.94 -24.07 -1.35
C VAL A 314 2.79 -23.97 -0.34
N ALA A 315 2.23 -22.79 -0.12
CA ALA A 315 1.14 -22.58 0.83
C ALA A 315 -0.13 -23.36 0.42
N TYR A 316 -0.49 -23.31 -0.87
CA TYR A 316 -1.64 -24.05 -1.39
C TYR A 316 -1.51 -25.57 -1.18
N ASN A 317 -0.35 -26.14 -1.52
CA ASN A 317 -0.09 -27.57 -1.38
C ASN A 317 -0.11 -27.98 0.09
N TYR A 318 0.40 -27.13 0.99
CA TYR A 318 0.30 -27.36 2.42
C TYR A 318 -1.16 -27.45 2.87
N ILE A 319 -1.98 -26.44 2.58
CA ILE A 319 -3.41 -26.43 2.92
C ILE A 319 -4.14 -27.64 2.30
N ASN A 320 -3.86 -27.95 1.03
CA ASN A 320 -4.56 -29.01 0.30
C ASN A 320 -4.20 -30.42 0.81
N SER A 321 -3.07 -30.58 1.50
CA SER A 321 -2.61 -31.86 2.05
C SER A 321 -2.87 -32.03 3.55
N HIS A 322 -3.29 -30.95 4.25
CA HIS A 322 -3.54 -30.99 5.69
C HIS A 322 -5.01 -30.69 6.00
N GLY A 323 -5.67 -31.62 6.67
CA GLY A 323 -7.08 -31.49 7.05
C GLY A 323 -8.06 -31.67 5.89
N LYS A 324 -9.33 -31.73 6.27
CA LYS A 324 -10.47 -31.97 5.38
C LYS A 324 -11.66 -31.13 5.80
N ASP A 325 -12.57 -30.85 4.85
CA ASP A 325 -13.86 -30.26 5.15
C ASP A 325 -14.85 -31.30 5.76
N LEU A 326 -16.07 -30.89 6.07
CA LEU A 326 -17.11 -31.75 6.62
C LEU A 326 -17.53 -32.90 5.66
N HIS A 327 -17.17 -32.82 4.39
CA HIS A 327 -17.46 -33.83 3.36
C HIS A 327 -16.27 -34.74 3.10
N GLY A 328 -15.15 -34.56 3.81
CA GLY A 328 -13.94 -35.37 3.66
C GLY A 328 -13.06 -34.92 2.48
N GLU A 329 -13.34 -33.73 1.88
CA GLU A 329 -12.58 -33.19 0.76
C GLU A 329 -11.41 -32.31 1.24
N PRO A 330 -10.32 -32.21 0.45
CA PRO A 330 -9.20 -31.36 0.77
C PRO A 330 -9.57 -29.86 0.89
N LEU A 331 -8.86 -29.14 1.76
CA LEU A 331 -9.15 -27.73 2.09
C LEU A 331 -8.64 -26.72 1.06
N GLY A 332 -7.84 -27.13 0.07
CA GLY A 332 -7.27 -26.20 -0.93
C GLY A 332 -8.30 -25.37 -1.69
N LYS A 333 -9.54 -25.88 -1.89
CA LYS A 333 -10.63 -25.16 -2.54
C LYS A 333 -11.12 -23.93 -1.75
N TYR A 334 -10.82 -23.86 -0.47
CA TYR A 334 -11.20 -22.75 0.40
C TYR A 334 -10.10 -21.69 0.54
N PHE A 335 -8.91 -21.89 -0.06
CA PHE A 335 -7.87 -20.88 -0.21
C PHE A 335 -8.04 -20.21 -1.58
N ILE A 336 -8.85 -19.17 -1.64
CA ILE A 336 -9.42 -18.58 -2.86
C ILE A 336 -8.77 -17.27 -3.33
N HIS A 337 -7.72 -16.82 -2.67
CA HIS A 337 -6.98 -15.60 -3.04
C HIS A 337 -5.47 -15.84 -3.18
N GLY A 338 -4.71 -14.80 -3.50
CA GLY A 338 -3.25 -14.82 -3.56
C GLY A 338 -2.62 -15.01 -2.19
N LEU A 339 -1.40 -15.56 -2.14
CA LEU A 339 -0.65 -15.68 -0.89
C LEU A 339 -0.21 -14.33 -0.33
N GLY A 340 -0.10 -13.30 -1.20
CA GLY A 340 0.36 -12.00 -0.78
C GLY A 340 0.59 -11.03 -1.94
N HIS A 341 0.89 -9.81 -1.57
CA HIS A 341 1.14 -8.69 -2.48
C HIS A 341 2.27 -7.78 -1.95
N TYR A 342 2.78 -6.91 -2.81
CA TYR A 342 3.70 -5.88 -2.38
C TYR A 342 2.98 -4.82 -1.53
N VAL A 343 3.70 -4.27 -0.54
CA VAL A 343 3.25 -3.17 0.33
C VAL A 343 4.23 -2.01 0.23
N GLY A 344 3.72 -0.78 0.26
CA GLY A 344 4.54 0.44 0.17
C GLY A 344 3.73 1.70 0.43
N LEU A 345 3.71 2.63 -0.52
CA LEU A 345 2.85 3.81 -0.46
C LEU A 345 1.37 3.43 -0.55
N ASN A 346 1.07 2.29 -1.12
CA ASN A 346 -0.26 1.70 -1.13
C ASN A 346 -0.22 0.34 -0.43
N VAL A 347 -1.32 -0.07 0.18
CA VAL A 347 -1.43 -1.42 0.74
C VAL A 347 -1.22 -2.48 -0.34
N HIS A 348 -1.86 -2.33 -1.50
CA HIS A 348 -1.58 -3.10 -2.70
C HIS A 348 -0.61 -2.32 -3.59
N ASP A 349 0.65 -2.20 -3.15
CA ASP A 349 1.65 -1.42 -3.86
C ASP A 349 1.99 -2.04 -5.22
N PRO A 350 2.18 -1.22 -6.27
CA PRO A 350 2.60 -1.75 -7.54
C PRO A 350 3.97 -2.42 -7.45
N GLY A 351 4.11 -3.54 -8.14
CA GLY A 351 5.35 -4.31 -8.20
C GLY A 351 5.35 -5.23 -9.41
N ASP A 352 6.53 -5.67 -9.78
CA ASP A 352 6.70 -6.66 -10.84
C ASP A 352 6.66 -8.07 -10.24
N TYR A 353 5.54 -8.78 -10.44
CA TYR A 353 5.35 -10.14 -9.93
C TYR A 353 6.05 -11.22 -10.77
N ASP A 354 6.60 -10.85 -11.92
CA ASP A 354 7.31 -11.80 -12.80
C ASP A 354 8.80 -11.90 -12.47
N ILE A 355 9.31 -10.95 -11.66
CA ILE A 355 10.68 -11.02 -11.14
C ILE A 355 10.71 -11.68 -9.76
N PRO A 356 11.84 -12.32 -9.39
CA PRO A 356 12.01 -12.88 -8.06
C PRO A 356 12.05 -11.80 -6.96
N LEU A 357 11.56 -12.17 -5.78
CA LEU A 357 11.68 -11.37 -4.57
C LEU A 357 13.16 -11.26 -4.17
N GLY A 358 13.65 -10.04 -4.01
CA GLY A 358 15.04 -9.76 -3.67
C GLY A 358 15.18 -8.64 -2.64
N PRO A 359 16.43 -8.22 -2.31
CA PRO A 359 16.68 -7.17 -1.34
C PRO A 359 15.87 -5.89 -1.60
N GLY A 360 15.17 -5.41 -0.58
CA GLY A 360 14.24 -4.27 -0.66
C GLY A 360 12.79 -4.64 -0.97
N ALA A 361 12.47 -5.86 -1.37
CA ALA A 361 11.08 -6.29 -1.52
C ALA A 361 10.37 -6.28 -0.16
N VAL A 362 9.19 -5.64 -0.10
CA VAL A 362 8.27 -5.67 1.06
C VAL A 362 6.95 -6.23 0.57
N PHE A 363 6.44 -7.25 1.24
CA PHE A 363 5.27 -8.01 0.81
C PHE A 363 4.58 -8.71 1.98
N THR A 364 3.34 -9.18 1.77
CA THR A 364 2.58 -9.96 2.75
C THR A 364 2.74 -11.46 2.51
N LEU A 365 2.55 -12.26 3.57
CA LEU A 365 2.21 -13.67 3.51
C LEU A 365 0.94 -13.89 4.33
N GLU A 366 -0.17 -14.13 3.64
CA GLU A 366 -1.52 -14.07 4.19
C GLU A 366 -2.41 -15.28 3.79
N PRO A 367 -1.96 -16.52 3.93
CA PRO A 367 -2.84 -17.64 3.59
C PRO A 367 -4.12 -17.60 4.40
N GLY A 368 -5.23 -18.06 3.81
CA GLY A 368 -6.52 -18.12 4.48
C GLY A 368 -7.36 -19.33 4.05
N ILE A 369 -8.25 -19.75 4.94
CA ILE A 369 -9.26 -20.80 4.71
C ILE A 369 -10.61 -20.23 5.10
N TYR A 370 -11.58 -20.27 4.18
CA TYR A 370 -12.91 -19.70 4.36
C TYR A 370 -13.98 -20.74 4.06
N ILE A 371 -14.67 -21.24 5.11
CA ILE A 371 -15.67 -22.31 5.03
C ILE A 371 -17.05 -21.74 5.44
N PRO A 372 -17.86 -21.24 4.50
CA PRO A 372 -19.14 -20.60 4.81
C PRO A 372 -20.12 -21.53 5.53
N GLU A 373 -20.12 -22.81 5.19
CA GLU A 373 -21.00 -23.80 5.83
C GLU A 373 -20.71 -23.97 7.33
N GLU A 374 -19.43 -23.78 7.72
CA GLU A 374 -18.99 -23.84 9.13
C GLU A 374 -19.00 -22.45 9.79
N LYS A 375 -19.32 -21.37 9.04
CA LYS A 375 -19.19 -19.96 9.47
C LYS A 375 -17.79 -19.68 10.02
N LEU A 376 -16.79 -20.24 9.38
CA LEU A 376 -15.43 -20.29 9.86
C LEU A 376 -14.49 -19.72 8.79
N GLY A 377 -13.94 -18.55 9.06
CA GLY A 377 -12.87 -17.93 8.28
C GLY A 377 -11.63 -17.77 9.14
N VAL A 378 -10.47 -18.11 8.60
CA VAL A 378 -9.16 -17.88 9.22
C VAL A 378 -8.24 -17.28 8.18
N ARG A 379 -7.62 -16.13 8.50
CA ARG A 379 -6.47 -15.54 7.80
C ARG A 379 -5.43 -15.17 8.84
N ILE A 380 -4.18 -15.46 8.55
CA ILE A 380 -3.02 -15.03 9.35
C ILE A 380 -2.06 -14.37 8.38
N GLU A 381 -1.77 -13.11 8.64
CA GLU A 381 -0.97 -12.28 7.74
C GLU A 381 0.13 -11.56 8.50
N ASP A 382 1.29 -11.62 7.91
CA ASP A 382 2.46 -10.86 8.33
C ASP A 382 3.02 -10.05 7.17
N ILE A 383 3.56 -8.88 7.47
CA ILE A 383 4.33 -8.08 6.54
C ILE A 383 5.81 -8.41 6.69
N LEU A 384 6.44 -8.72 5.57
CA LEU A 384 7.83 -9.17 5.52
C LEU A 384 8.64 -8.29 4.56
N TYR A 385 9.94 -8.21 4.82
CA TYR A 385 10.85 -7.60 3.86
C TYR A 385 12.12 -8.42 3.70
N VAL A 386 12.76 -8.29 2.53
CA VAL A 386 14.06 -8.91 2.25
C VAL A 386 15.16 -7.91 2.54
N ASP A 387 16.02 -8.20 3.53
CA ASP A 387 17.13 -7.32 3.87
C ASP A 387 18.25 -7.34 2.81
N GLN A 388 19.23 -6.46 2.96
CA GLN A 388 20.33 -6.33 2.00
C GLN A 388 21.22 -7.60 1.92
N SER A 389 21.14 -8.49 2.90
CA SER A 389 21.85 -9.79 2.87
C SER A 389 21.01 -10.91 2.23
N GLY A 390 19.76 -10.63 1.83
CA GLY A 390 18.84 -11.59 1.27
C GLY A 390 18.04 -12.38 2.31
N ARG A 391 18.09 -12.01 3.60
CA ARG A 391 17.29 -12.67 4.65
C ARG A 391 15.86 -12.13 4.64
N LEU A 392 14.91 -13.02 4.84
CA LEU A 392 13.52 -12.66 5.08
C LEU A 392 13.35 -12.20 6.53
N ILE A 393 12.85 -11.00 6.73
CA ILE A 393 12.61 -10.38 8.03
C ILE A 393 11.11 -10.18 8.20
N ASN A 394 10.54 -10.73 9.27
CA ASN A 394 9.15 -10.50 9.64
C ASN A 394 9.05 -9.21 10.49
N LEU A 395 8.34 -8.20 10.00
CA LEU A 395 8.14 -6.93 10.72
C LEU A 395 7.10 -7.07 11.84
N THR A 396 6.25 -8.09 11.78
CA THR A 396 5.19 -8.38 12.76
C THR A 396 5.55 -9.51 13.73
N GLU A 397 6.82 -9.90 13.80
CA GLU A 397 7.31 -11.04 14.61
C GLU A 397 6.87 -10.97 16.09
N LYS A 398 6.71 -9.76 16.63
CA LYS A 398 6.32 -9.54 18.04
C LYS A 398 4.84 -9.76 18.31
N LEU A 399 4.01 -9.84 17.27
CA LEU A 399 2.57 -10.00 17.42
C LEU A 399 2.24 -11.50 17.59
N PRO A 400 1.44 -11.90 18.59
CA PRO A 400 1.01 -13.28 18.76
C PRO A 400 0.46 -13.88 17.48
N HIS A 401 0.93 -15.07 17.11
CA HIS A 401 0.52 -15.75 15.87
C HIS A 401 0.24 -17.25 16.07
N THR A 402 0.78 -17.93 17.09
CA THR A 402 0.31 -19.29 17.40
C THR A 402 -1.02 -19.23 18.14
N ALA A 403 -1.84 -20.26 18.02
CA ALA A 403 -3.12 -20.32 18.72
C ALA A 403 -2.94 -20.15 20.26
N ASP A 404 -1.89 -20.75 20.83
CA ASP A 404 -1.60 -20.61 22.26
C ASP A 404 -1.15 -19.21 22.64
N ASP A 405 -0.37 -18.51 21.79
CA ASP A 405 0.04 -17.14 22.04
C ASP A 405 -1.14 -16.18 21.98
N VAL A 406 -2.02 -16.36 20.99
CA VAL A 406 -3.27 -15.58 20.85
C VAL A 406 -4.15 -15.78 22.08
N GLU A 407 -4.39 -17.01 22.52
CA GLU A 407 -5.19 -17.29 23.73
C GLU A 407 -4.56 -16.67 24.99
N ARG A 408 -3.22 -16.71 25.12
CA ARG A 408 -2.50 -16.06 26.23
C ARG A 408 -2.65 -14.53 26.19
N ALA A 409 -2.45 -13.93 25.04
CA ALA A 409 -2.60 -12.50 24.86
C ALA A 409 -4.02 -12.03 25.19
N MET A 410 -5.04 -12.76 24.71
CA MET A 410 -6.45 -12.46 25.02
C MET A 410 -6.76 -12.59 26.52
N ALA A 411 -6.08 -13.50 27.23
CA ALA A 411 -6.21 -13.66 28.68
C ALA A 411 -5.43 -12.60 29.49
N GLY A 412 -4.74 -11.65 28.87
CA GLY A 412 -3.93 -10.63 29.53
C GLY A 412 -2.65 -11.18 30.19
N LYS A 413 -2.06 -12.23 29.64
CA LYS A 413 -0.89 -12.92 30.20
C LYS A 413 0.31 -12.86 29.27
#